data_d8ec68cb007a8c16a7c23175c6f853d2
#
_entry.id   d8ec68cb007a8c16a7c23175c6f853d2
#
_cell.length_a   1.000
_cell.length_b   1.000
_cell.length_c   1.000
_cell.angle_alpha   90.00
_cell.angle_beta   90.00
_cell.angle_gamma   90.00
#
_symmetry.space_group_name_H-M   'P 1'
#
loop_
_entity.id
_entity.type
_entity.pdbx_description
1 polymer ?
#
loop_
_entity_poly.entity_id
_entity_poly.type
_entity_poly.pdbx_seq_one_letter_code
_entity_poly.pdbx_strand_id
1 'polypeptide(L)'
;MLLSLEEAAKLLGVSKSTMRRWEEEGHIKPERTPGGHRRYHSEELTHLATHPMPKTDRVTIAYARVSSHDQKADLERQAILLSEFCTKNGWQHEVIRDLGSGLNYHKKGLRELLQRIMRNDVERLVITHKDRLLRFGAELVFAICEEFQTEVVIVNKSEDTSYEDELTQDVLEIITVFSARLYGSRSHKNKKLIERMKEATHDDEDKATVDPTTE
;
A
#
# COMPACT_ATOMS: atom_id res chain seq x y z
N MET A 1 28.49 20.98 -1.30
CA MET A 1 29.68 21.02 -0.41
C MET A 1 30.43 19.72 -0.55
N LEU A 2 31.78 19.72 -0.63
CA LEU A 2 32.59 18.49 -0.76
C LEU A 2 33.06 18.01 0.62
N LEU A 3 32.72 16.77 0.95
CA LEU A 3 33.04 16.11 2.23
C LEU A 3 34.16 15.10 2.05
N SER A 4 34.99 14.93 3.07
CA SER A 4 35.97 13.84 3.16
C SER A 4 35.27 12.48 3.39
N LEU A 5 35.98 11.37 3.24
CA LEU A 5 35.44 10.02 3.54
C LEU A 5 34.93 9.92 5.00
N GLU A 6 35.60 10.58 5.93
CA GLU A 6 35.22 10.55 7.35
C GLU A 6 33.94 11.34 7.63
N GLU A 7 33.86 12.55 7.09
CA GLU A 7 32.68 13.41 7.21
C GLU A 7 31.46 12.77 6.51
N ALA A 8 31.66 12.19 5.34
CA ALA A 8 30.65 11.47 4.58
C ALA A 8 30.12 10.23 5.36
N ALA A 9 31.03 9.43 5.90
CA ALA A 9 30.67 8.27 6.73
C ALA A 9 29.88 8.67 7.98
N LYS A 10 30.28 9.78 8.64
CA LYS A 10 29.57 10.32 9.80
C LYS A 10 28.19 10.85 9.43
N LEU A 11 28.06 11.55 8.30
CA LEU A 11 26.78 12.07 7.80
C LEU A 11 25.78 10.96 7.55
N LEU A 12 26.23 9.85 6.94
CA LEU A 12 25.39 8.67 6.61
C LEU A 12 25.21 7.69 7.79
N GLY A 13 25.91 7.89 8.91
CA GLY A 13 25.87 6.98 10.05
C GLY A 13 26.49 5.59 9.77
N VAL A 14 27.41 5.50 8.80
CA VAL A 14 28.03 4.23 8.37
C VAL A 14 29.54 4.23 8.63
N SER A 15 30.16 3.04 8.52
CA SER A 15 31.62 2.90 8.64
C SER A 15 32.33 3.36 7.36
N LYS A 16 33.62 3.75 7.50
CA LYS A 16 34.49 4.05 6.34
C LYS A 16 34.66 2.84 5.40
N SER A 17 34.58 1.61 5.92
CA SER A 17 34.63 0.37 5.13
C SER A 17 33.35 0.21 4.30
N THR A 18 32.19 0.53 4.86
CA THR A 18 30.91 0.53 4.14
C THR A 18 30.94 1.51 2.97
N MET A 19 31.45 2.74 3.18
CA MET A 19 31.59 3.75 2.12
C MET A 19 32.48 3.26 0.96
N ARG A 20 33.59 2.57 1.28
CA ARG A 20 34.47 1.99 0.26
C ARG A 20 33.81 0.88 -0.52
N ARG A 21 33.09 -0.02 0.17
CA ARG A 21 32.29 -1.07 -0.48
C ARG A 21 31.26 -0.49 -1.43
N TRP A 22 30.53 0.55 -1.02
CA TRP A 22 29.55 1.22 -1.88
C TRP A 22 30.18 1.89 -3.11
N GLU A 23 31.43 2.40 -2.99
CA GLU A 23 32.18 2.87 -4.15
C GLU A 23 32.53 1.69 -5.10
N GLU A 24 32.99 0.56 -4.57
CA GLU A 24 33.30 -0.65 -5.33
C GLU A 24 32.07 -1.24 -6.03
N GLU A 25 30.93 -1.23 -5.36
CA GLU A 25 29.63 -1.66 -5.87
C GLU A 25 29.00 -0.63 -6.85
N GLY A 26 29.61 0.55 -7.01
CA GLY A 26 29.15 1.60 -7.94
C GLY A 26 27.98 2.43 -7.45
N HIS A 27 27.62 2.29 -6.19
CA HIS A 27 26.51 3.01 -5.57
C HIS A 27 26.82 4.48 -5.27
N ILE A 28 28.07 4.81 -5.03
CA ILE A 28 28.58 6.17 -4.83
C ILE A 28 29.81 6.40 -5.72
N LYS A 29 29.94 7.60 -6.26
CA LYS A 29 31.09 7.98 -7.12
C LYS A 29 31.81 9.19 -6.53
N PRO A 30 32.81 8.97 -5.65
CA PRO A 30 33.58 10.09 -5.12
C PRO A 30 34.44 10.75 -6.20
N GLU A 31 34.55 12.06 -6.15
CA GLU A 31 35.59 12.78 -6.87
C GLU A 31 36.95 12.52 -6.22
N ARG A 32 38.01 12.57 -7.00
CA ARG A 32 39.36 12.42 -6.48
C ARG A 32 40.13 13.73 -6.63
N THR A 33 40.71 14.19 -5.55
CA THR A 33 41.65 15.32 -5.59
C THR A 33 42.92 14.92 -6.36
N PRO A 34 43.73 15.88 -6.85
CA PRO A 34 45.01 15.57 -7.47
C PRO A 34 45.94 14.68 -6.63
N GLY A 35 45.80 14.70 -5.29
CA GLY A 35 46.49 13.80 -4.37
C GLY A 35 45.80 12.45 -4.14
N GLY A 36 44.77 12.08 -4.91
CA GLY A 36 44.05 10.79 -4.83
C GLY A 36 43.06 10.69 -3.70
N HIS A 37 42.83 11.72 -2.89
CA HIS A 37 41.88 11.68 -1.77
C HIS A 37 40.42 11.76 -2.27
N ARG A 38 39.55 10.93 -1.69
CA ARG A 38 38.11 10.90 -1.98
C ARG A 38 37.39 12.15 -1.49
N ARG A 39 36.49 12.69 -2.31
CA ARG A 39 35.58 13.77 -1.98
C ARG A 39 34.17 13.42 -2.42
N TYR A 40 33.19 13.68 -1.59
CA TYR A 40 31.79 13.34 -1.80
C TYR A 40 30.93 14.60 -1.79
N HIS A 41 29.97 14.72 -2.71
CA HIS A 41 29.00 15.80 -2.70
C HIS A 41 27.98 15.59 -1.59
N SER A 42 27.80 16.59 -0.72
CA SER A 42 26.86 16.50 0.40
C SER A 42 25.41 16.28 -0.06
N GLU A 43 25.02 16.81 -1.22
CA GLU A 43 23.68 16.67 -1.78
C GLU A 43 23.38 15.22 -2.17
N GLU A 44 24.32 14.55 -2.85
CA GLU A 44 24.20 13.13 -3.20
C GLU A 44 24.12 12.24 -1.95
N LEU A 45 24.91 12.57 -0.92
CA LEU A 45 24.90 11.82 0.33
C LEU A 45 23.62 12.07 1.13
N THR A 46 23.04 13.27 1.07
CA THR A 46 21.76 13.56 1.73
C THR A 46 20.65 12.77 1.05
N HIS A 47 20.68 12.65 -0.27
CA HIS A 47 19.75 11.80 -1.01
C HIS A 47 19.87 10.33 -0.57
N LEU A 48 21.08 9.80 -0.46
CA LEU A 48 21.34 8.45 0.04
C LEU A 48 20.94 8.25 1.51
N ALA A 49 21.04 9.26 2.35
CA ALA A 49 20.63 9.21 3.75
C ALA A 49 19.11 9.14 3.89
N THR A 50 18.37 9.79 2.99
CA THR A 50 16.90 9.78 2.95
C THR A 50 16.33 8.58 2.20
N HIS A 51 17.11 8.01 1.26
CA HIS A 51 16.74 6.88 0.41
C HIS A 51 17.74 5.74 0.63
N PRO A 52 17.53 4.90 1.64
CA PRO A 52 18.44 3.79 1.92
C PRO A 52 18.60 2.90 0.68
N MET A 53 19.84 2.48 0.43
CA MET A 53 20.20 1.60 -0.69
C MET A 53 19.34 0.35 -0.72
N PRO A 54 18.97 -0.14 -1.91
CA PRO A 54 18.26 -1.40 -2.02
C PRO A 54 19.02 -2.51 -1.29
N LYS A 55 18.36 -3.16 -0.35
CA LYS A 55 18.93 -4.36 0.28
C LYS A 55 18.93 -5.49 -0.74
N THR A 56 19.96 -6.32 -0.72
CA THR A 56 20.05 -7.51 -1.60
C THR A 56 18.95 -8.55 -1.32
N ASP A 57 18.34 -8.50 -0.13
CA ASP A 57 17.33 -9.47 0.35
C ASP A 57 15.94 -8.84 0.48
N ARG A 58 15.52 -8.08 -0.53
CA ARG A 58 14.17 -7.53 -0.59
C ARG A 58 13.16 -8.62 -0.94
N VAL A 59 11.97 -8.55 -0.33
CA VAL A 59 10.92 -9.56 -0.55
C VAL A 59 9.74 -8.99 -1.34
N THR A 60 9.00 -9.87 -2.00
CA THR A 60 7.70 -9.55 -2.57
C THR A 60 6.64 -9.64 -1.48
N ILE A 61 5.80 -8.60 -1.33
CA ILE A 61 4.64 -8.63 -0.44
C ILE A 61 3.37 -8.72 -1.26
N ALA A 62 2.61 -9.78 -1.02
CA ALA A 62 1.25 -9.93 -1.51
C ALA A 62 0.29 -9.37 -0.46
N TYR A 63 -0.54 -8.38 -0.82
CA TYR A 63 -1.47 -7.76 0.11
C TYR A 63 -2.91 -8.07 -0.26
N ALA A 64 -3.64 -8.70 0.67
CA ALA A 64 -5.05 -9.03 0.55
C ALA A 64 -5.87 -8.31 1.62
N ARG A 65 -7.09 -7.86 1.25
CA ARG A 65 -8.00 -7.16 2.16
C ARG A 65 -9.46 -7.45 1.84
N VAL A 66 -10.25 -7.56 2.90
CA VAL A 66 -11.72 -7.51 2.85
C VAL A 66 -12.25 -6.53 3.90
N SER A 67 -13.47 -6.04 3.72
CA SER A 67 -14.04 -5.01 4.60
C SER A 67 -14.62 -5.58 5.89
N SER A 68 -15.18 -6.79 5.88
CA SER A 68 -15.91 -7.38 7.00
C SER A 68 -15.47 -8.80 7.36
N HIS A 69 -15.85 -9.23 8.57
CA HIS A 69 -15.57 -10.56 9.06
C HIS A 69 -16.28 -11.68 8.28
N ASP A 70 -17.42 -11.38 7.67
CA ASP A 70 -18.20 -12.35 6.91
C ASP A 70 -17.49 -12.74 5.60
N GLN A 71 -16.61 -11.87 5.13
CA GLN A 71 -15.80 -12.05 3.92
C GLN A 71 -14.46 -12.78 4.16
N LYS A 72 -14.29 -13.49 5.28
CA LYS A 72 -13.02 -14.21 5.57
C LYS A 72 -12.67 -15.23 4.50
N ALA A 73 -13.66 -15.92 3.94
CA ALA A 73 -13.43 -16.88 2.87
C ALA A 73 -12.87 -16.19 1.60
N ASP A 74 -13.32 -14.96 1.33
CA ASP A 74 -12.81 -14.15 0.21
C ASP A 74 -11.39 -13.66 0.45
N LEU A 75 -11.09 -13.28 1.69
CA LEU A 75 -9.73 -12.91 2.10
C LEU A 75 -8.75 -14.07 1.84
N GLU A 76 -9.10 -15.29 2.23
CA GLU A 76 -8.26 -16.45 1.98
C GLU A 76 -8.16 -16.78 0.49
N ARG A 77 -9.25 -16.67 -0.29
CA ARG A 77 -9.20 -16.83 -1.75
C ARG A 77 -8.27 -15.81 -2.41
N GLN A 78 -8.33 -14.54 -2.01
CA GLN A 78 -7.41 -13.51 -2.48
C GLN A 78 -5.95 -13.84 -2.11
N ALA A 79 -5.71 -14.23 -0.85
CA ALA A 79 -4.38 -14.57 -0.37
C ALA A 79 -3.76 -15.75 -1.13
N ILE A 80 -4.54 -16.81 -1.37
CA ILE A 80 -4.11 -17.99 -2.17
C ILE A 80 -3.80 -17.57 -3.60
N LEU A 81 -4.70 -16.83 -4.26
CA LEU A 81 -4.52 -16.36 -5.63
C LEU A 81 -3.24 -15.55 -5.80
N LEU A 82 -2.99 -14.60 -4.88
CA LEU A 82 -1.79 -13.77 -4.91
C LEU A 82 -0.53 -14.60 -4.65
N SER A 83 -0.59 -15.56 -3.71
CA SER A 83 0.51 -16.46 -3.41
C SER A 83 0.86 -17.36 -4.60
N GLU A 84 -0.14 -17.94 -5.25
CA GLU A 84 0.05 -18.74 -6.47
C GLU A 84 0.65 -17.90 -7.61
N PHE A 85 0.18 -16.67 -7.77
CA PHE A 85 0.72 -15.74 -8.76
C PHE A 85 2.20 -15.44 -8.49
N CYS A 86 2.58 -15.14 -7.26
CA CYS A 86 3.98 -14.91 -6.86
C CYS A 86 4.83 -16.17 -7.09
N THR A 87 4.35 -17.34 -6.67
CA THR A 87 5.04 -18.62 -6.85
C THR A 87 5.27 -18.95 -8.34
N LYS A 88 4.26 -18.73 -9.18
CA LYS A 88 4.35 -18.95 -10.63
C LYS A 88 5.41 -18.05 -11.29
N ASN A 89 5.62 -16.86 -10.74
CA ASN A 89 6.67 -15.93 -11.21
C ASN A 89 8.04 -16.18 -10.55
N GLY A 90 8.17 -17.18 -9.68
CA GLY A 90 9.42 -17.51 -8.98
C GLY A 90 9.81 -16.48 -7.90
N TRP A 91 8.86 -15.71 -7.40
CA TRP A 91 9.12 -14.67 -6.40
C TRP A 91 9.00 -15.24 -4.98
N GLN A 92 10.05 -15.05 -4.18
CA GLN A 92 9.95 -15.26 -2.74
C GLN A 92 9.04 -14.19 -2.15
N HIS A 93 7.97 -14.59 -1.45
CA HIS A 93 6.93 -13.67 -1.03
C HIS A 93 6.39 -13.96 0.37
N GLU A 94 5.80 -12.93 0.95
CA GLU A 94 5.01 -12.98 2.16
C GLU A 94 3.61 -12.42 1.88
N VAL A 95 2.59 -12.93 2.59
CA VAL A 95 1.21 -12.48 2.42
C VAL A 95 0.75 -11.71 3.65
N ILE A 96 0.44 -10.43 3.46
CA ILE A 96 -0.22 -9.60 4.47
C ILE A 96 -1.72 -9.64 4.23
N ARG A 97 -2.47 -9.97 5.30
CA ARG A 97 -3.93 -10.02 5.32
C ARG A 97 -4.47 -8.94 6.23
N ASP A 98 -5.37 -8.11 5.71
CA ASP A 98 -6.05 -7.09 6.49
C ASP A 98 -7.56 -7.28 6.46
N LEU A 99 -8.18 -7.00 7.60
CA LEU A 99 -9.62 -6.98 7.76
C LEU A 99 -10.04 -5.55 8.14
N GLY A 100 -10.88 -4.94 7.33
CA GLY A 100 -11.40 -3.60 7.55
C GLY A 100 -11.61 -2.81 6.27
N SER A 101 -12.45 -1.79 6.37
CA SER A 101 -12.85 -0.90 5.27
C SER A 101 -11.63 -0.32 4.51
N GLY A 102 -11.79 -0.14 3.21
CA GLY A 102 -10.84 0.55 2.35
C GLY A 102 -10.55 2.00 2.77
N LEU A 103 -11.42 2.60 3.57
CA LEU A 103 -11.30 3.93 4.14
C LEU A 103 -10.46 3.99 5.42
N ASN A 104 -10.20 2.84 6.05
CA ASN A 104 -9.43 2.78 7.27
C ASN A 104 -7.93 2.76 6.98
N TYR A 105 -7.26 3.89 7.16
CA TYR A 105 -5.80 4.04 6.98
C TYR A 105 -4.97 3.50 8.16
N HIS A 106 -5.63 3.11 9.27
CA HIS A 106 -4.95 2.62 10.48
C HIS A 106 -4.89 1.10 10.57
N LYS A 107 -5.25 0.38 9.50
CA LYS A 107 -5.13 -1.08 9.43
C LYS A 107 -3.71 -1.54 9.74
N LYS A 108 -3.60 -2.63 10.52
CA LYS A 108 -2.32 -3.14 10.98
C LYS A 108 -1.42 -3.56 9.81
N GLY A 109 -1.95 -4.33 8.87
CA GLY A 109 -1.19 -4.81 7.72
C GLY A 109 -0.79 -3.71 6.76
N LEU A 110 -1.66 -2.71 6.51
CA LEU A 110 -1.31 -1.53 5.72
C LEU A 110 -0.15 -0.75 6.35
N ARG A 111 -0.19 -0.55 7.67
CA ARG A 111 0.91 0.15 8.38
C ARG A 111 2.21 -0.64 8.34
N GLU A 112 2.14 -1.95 8.50
CA GLU A 112 3.29 -2.85 8.37
C GLU A 112 3.88 -2.79 6.96
N LEU A 113 3.04 -2.88 5.93
CA LEU A 113 3.45 -2.74 4.52
C LEU A 113 4.20 -1.42 4.29
N LEU A 114 3.60 -0.29 4.69
CA LEU A 114 4.22 1.03 4.51
C LEU A 114 5.55 1.16 5.25
N GLN A 115 5.63 0.65 6.49
CA GLN A 115 6.89 0.66 7.25
C GLN A 115 7.98 -0.18 6.56
N ARG A 116 7.63 -1.32 5.98
CA ARG A 116 8.57 -2.18 5.27
C ARG A 116 9.02 -1.54 3.96
N ILE A 117 8.11 -0.88 3.22
CA ILE A 117 8.47 -0.12 2.01
C ILE A 117 9.47 0.99 2.38
N MET A 118 9.17 1.80 3.39
CA MET A 118 10.04 2.91 3.85
C MET A 118 11.39 2.43 4.41
N ARG A 119 11.50 1.17 4.85
CA ARG A 119 12.78 0.54 5.23
C ARG A 119 13.53 -0.04 4.04
N ASN A 120 12.97 0.08 2.85
CA ASN A 120 13.51 -0.51 1.62
C ASN A 120 13.66 -2.05 1.68
N ASP A 121 12.73 -2.72 2.39
CA ASP A 121 12.70 -4.18 2.54
C ASP A 121 11.83 -4.86 1.47
N VAL A 122 11.04 -4.07 0.69
CA VAL A 122 10.05 -4.58 -0.24
C VAL A 122 10.51 -4.38 -1.68
N GLU A 123 10.66 -5.47 -2.43
CA GLU A 123 10.98 -5.44 -3.86
C GLU A 123 9.73 -5.19 -4.70
N ARG A 124 8.64 -5.93 -4.37
CA ARG A 124 7.35 -5.85 -5.08
C ARG A 124 6.19 -5.83 -4.12
N LEU A 125 5.20 -5.02 -4.45
CA LEU A 125 3.86 -5.05 -3.87
C LEU A 125 2.90 -5.68 -4.89
N VAL A 126 2.30 -6.82 -4.54
CA VAL A 126 1.35 -7.52 -5.41
C VAL A 126 -0.05 -7.44 -4.80
N ILE A 127 -1.01 -6.92 -5.56
CA ILE A 127 -2.41 -6.74 -5.16
C ILE A 127 -3.35 -7.20 -6.28
N THR A 128 -4.57 -7.59 -5.94
CA THR A 128 -5.58 -7.95 -6.96
C THR A 128 -6.10 -6.70 -7.68
N HIS A 129 -6.47 -5.66 -6.93
CA HIS A 129 -6.95 -4.36 -7.42
C HIS A 129 -6.43 -3.25 -6.52
N LYS A 130 -6.32 -2.02 -7.05
CA LYS A 130 -5.88 -0.85 -6.28
C LYS A 130 -6.75 -0.59 -5.04
N ASP A 131 -8.06 -0.87 -5.13
CA ASP A 131 -9.03 -0.67 -4.05
C ASP A 131 -8.85 -1.65 -2.89
N ARG A 132 -8.16 -2.78 -3.11
CA ARG A 132 -7.79 -3.70 -2.03
C ARG A 132 -6.73 -3.07 -1.13
N LEU A 133 -5.92 -2.17 -1.66
CA LEU A 133 -4.97 -1.41 -0.85
C LEU A 133 -5.67 -0.30 -0.06
N LEU A 134 -6.29 0.63 -0.78
CA LEU A 134 -7.07 1.75 -0.24
C LEU A 134 -8.20 2.10 -1.20
N ARG A 135 -9.35 2.50 -0.67
CA ARG A 135 -10.46 2.99 -1.49
C ARG A 135 -10.13 4.32 -2.16
N PHE A 136 -9.49 5.21 -1.42
CA PHE A 136 -8.98 6.48 -1.92
C PHE A 136 -7.51 6.64 -1.54
N GLY A 137 -6.74 7.29 -2.41
CA GLY A 137 -5.33 7.60 -2.13
C GLY A 137 -4.37 6.42 -2.34
N ALA A 138 -4.76 5.37 -3.05
CA ALA A 138 -3.83 4.30 -3.45
C ALA A 138 -2.67 4.86 -4.26
N GLU A 139 -2.91 5.91 -5.05
CA GLU A 139 -1.91 6.63 -5.84
C GLU A 139 -0.80 7.24 -4.98
N LEU A 140 -1.14 7.70 -3.75
CA LEU A 140 -0.12 8.17 -2.81
C LEU A 140 0.80 7.04 -2.36
N VAL A 141 0.24 5.86 -2.10
CA VAL A 141 1.04 4.68 -1.75
C VAL A 141 1.90 4.24 -2.93
N PHE A 142 1.39 4.33 -4.16
CA PHE A 142 2.16 4.02 -5.36
C PHE A 142 3.32 5.00 -5.56
N ALA A 143 3.12 6.30 -5.31
CA ALA A 143 4.21 7.28 -5.32
C ALA A 143 5.28 6.97 -4.26
N ILE A 144 4.89 6.52 -3.07
CA ILE A 144 5.83 6.04 -2.05
C ILE A 144 6.58 4.80 -2.56
N CYS A 145 5.88 3.84 -3.17
CA CYS A 145 6.52 2.66 -3.76
C CYS A 145 7.56 3.03 -4.81
N GLU A 146 7.24 3.98 -5.69
CA GLU A 146 8.16 4.49 -6.72
C GLU A 146 9.41 5.10 -6.09
N GLU A 147 9.24 5.95 -5.08
CA GLU A 147 10.34 6.59 -4.36
C GLU A 147 11.29 5.59 -3.70
N PHE A 148 10.76 4.49 -3.16
CA PHE A 148 11.53 3.41 -2.55
C PHE A 148 11.82 2.25 -3.51
N GLN A 149 11.66 2.46 -4.82
CA GLN A 149 11.94 1.46 -5.85
C GLN A 149 11.21 0.12 -5.61
N THR A 150 9.99 0.17 -5.08
CA THR A 150 9.11 -0.97 -4.92
C THR A 150 8.21 -1.08 -6.15
N GLU A 151 8.34 -2.16 -6.91
CA GLU A 151 7.48 -2.43 -8.06
C GLU A 151 6.04 -2.72 -7.60
N VAL A 152 5.03 -2.08 -8.22
CA VAL A 152 3.62 -2.37 -7.95
C VAL A 152 3.06 -3.24 -9.06
N VAL A 153 2.59 -4.43 -8.70
CA VAL A 153 1.97 -5.40 -9.62
C VAL A 153 0.51 -5.57 -9.27
N ILE A 154 -0.38 -5.24 -10.21
CA ILE A 154 -1.83 -5.41 -10.05
C ILE A 154 -2.27 -6.60 -10.87
N VAL A 155 -2.77 -7.64 -10.19
CA VAL A 155 -3.27 -8.87 -10.81
C VAL A 155 -4.75 -8.72 -11.08
N ASN A 156 -5.11 -8.01 -12.17
CA ASN A 156 -6.49 -7.86 -12.59
C ASN A 156 -7.11 -9.23 -12.90
N LYS A 157 -7.85 -9.81 -11.96
CA LYS A 157 -8.80 -10.89 -12.23
C LYS A 157 -10.20 -10.37 -11.94
N SER A 158 -11.04 -10.46 -12.97
CA SER A 158 -12.48 -10.23 -13.08
C SER A 158 -13.21 -9.72 -11.82
N GLU A 159 -14.11 -8.79 -12.06
CA GLU A 159 -15.14 -8.24 -11.19
C GLU A 159 -15.66 -9.27 -10.18
N ASP A 160 -15.20 -9.16 -8.93
CA ASP A 160 -15.83 -9.85 -7.82
C ASP A 160 -17.13 -9.11 -7.50
N THR A 161 -18.24 -9.81 -7.47
CA THR A 161 -19.53 -9.28 -7.00
C THR A 161 -19.47 -8.67 -5.60
N SER A 162 -18.49 -9.08 -4.79
CA SER A 162 -18.18 -8.48 -3.49
C SER A 162 -17.70 -7.02 -3.56
N TYR A 163 -17.31 -6.52 -4.74
CA TYR A 163 -16.80 -5.16 -4.91
C TYR A 163 -17.92 -4.11 -4.80
N GLU A 164 -19.07 -4.37 -5.40
CA GLU A 164 -20.22 -3.45 -5.36
C GLU A 164 -20.78 -3.32 -3.95
N ASP A 165 -20.88 -4.43 -3.21
CA ASP A 165 -21.31 -4.44 -1.82
C ASP A 165 -20.35 -3.67 -0.93
N GLU A 166 -19.04 -3.87 -1.10
CA GLU A 166 -18.02 -3.13 -0.36
C GLU A 166 -18.05 -1.63 -0.70
N LEU A 167 -18.24 -1.27 -1.97
CA LEU A 167 -18.34 0.12 -2.39
C LEU A 167 -19.56 0.81 -1.75
N THR A 168 -20.69 0.13 -1.78
CA THR A 168 -21.92 0.60 -1.14
C THR A 168 -21.72 0.83 0.36
N GLN A 169 -21.09 -0.12 1.05
CA GLN A 169 -20.79 0.00 2.46
C GLN A 169 -19.83 1.16 2.78
N ASP A 170 -18.78 1.34 1.98
CA ASP A 170 -17.84 2.45 2.12
C ASP A 170 -18.53 3.81 1.90
N VAL A 171 -19.43 3.92 0.92
CA VAL A 171 -20.24 5.14 0.68
C VAL A 171 -21.14 5.44 1.87
N LEU A 172 -21.82 4.43 2.43
CA LEU A 172 -22.65 4.59 3.63
C LEU A 172 -21.83 5.04 4.85
N GLU A 173 -20.62 4.53 5.01
CA GLU A 173 -19.70 4.96 6.07
C GLU A 173 -19.33 6.45 5.91
N ILE A 174 -18.98 6.89 4.70
CA ILE A 174 -18.67 8.30 4.40
C ILE A 174 -19.88 9.18 4.73
N ILE A 175 -21.07 8.85 4.24
CA ILE A 175 -22.29 9.60 4.48
C ILE A 175 -22.59 9.68 5.98
N THR A 176 -22.41 8.59 6.71
CA THR A 176 -22.63 8.53 8.16
C THR A 176 -21.68 9.47 8.90
N VAL A 177 -20.38 9.41 8.61
CA VAL A 177 -19.37 10.28 9.22
C VAL A 177 -19.62 11.75 8.88
N PHE A 178 -19.94 12.04 7.61
CA PHE A 178 -20.22 13.40 7.14
C PHE A 178 -21.47 13.96 7.81
N SER A 179 -22.54 13.17 7.86
CA SER A 179 -23.80 13.54 8.52
C SER A 179 -23.61 13.78 10.01
N ALA A 180 -22.85 12.94 10.69
CA ALA A 180 -22.53 13.11 12.11
C ALA A 180 -21.76 14.41 12.38
N ARG A 181 -20.84 14.80 11.49
CA ARG A 181 -20.08 16.05 11.61
C ARG A 181 -20.93 17.30 11.34
N LEU A 182 -21.78 17.26 10.30
CA LEU A 182 -22.59 18.44 9.90
C LEU A 182 -23.76 18.72 10.84
N TYR A 183 -24.40 17.69 11.36
CA TYR A 183 -25.67 17.86 12.06
C TYR A 183 -25.62 17.44 13.54
N GLY A 184 -24.49 16.93 14.01
CA GLY A 184 -24.32 16.41 15.36
C GLY A 184 -25.08 15.12 15.62
N SER A 185 -24.61 14.33 16.57
CA SER A 185 -25.15 12.99 16.89
C SER A 185 -26.59 12.97 17.45
N ARG A 186 -27.22 14.14 17.63
CA ARG A 186 -28.55 14.30 18.27
C ARG A 186 -29.69 14.61 17.30
N SER A 187 -29.47 14.73 16.00
CA SER A 187 -30.54 15.09 15.06
C SER A 187 -31.35 13.86 14.62
N HIS A 188 -32.62 13.78 15.05
CA HIS A 188 -33.57 12.77 14.59
C HIS A 188 -33.78 12.72 13.06
N LYS A 189 -33.44 13.81 12.35
CA LYS A 189 -33.51 13.88 10.88
C LYS A 189 -32.47 13.00 10.20
N ASN A 190 -31.28 12.87 10.79
CA ASN A 190 -30.20 12.04 10.23
C ASN A 190 -30.52 10.56 10.34
N LYS A 191 -31.10 10.13 11.46
CA LYS A 191 -31.51 8.74 11.62
C LYS A 191 -32.51 8.33 10.55
N LYS A 192 -33.49 9.20 10.28
CA LYS A 192 -34.49 9.01 9.23
C LYS A 192 -33.89 8.99 7.81
N LEU A 193 -32.87 9.80 7.55
CA LEU A 193 -32.18 9.84 6.25
C LEU A 193 -31.37 8.54 6.03
N ILE A 194 -30.61 8.11 7.03
CA ILE A 194 -29.83 6.86 6.99
C ILE A 194 -30.74 5.64 6.87
N GLU A 195 -31.87 5.60 7.59
CA GLU A 195 -32.88 4.54 7.47
C GLU A 195 -33.48 4.49 6.06
N ARG A 196 -33.89 5.63 5.50
CA ARG A 196 -34.40 5.69 4.13
C ARG A 196 -33.39 5.29 3.05
N MET A 197 -32.12 5.62 3.25
CA MET A 197 -31.05 5.18 2.32
C MET A 197 -30.80 3.68 2.40
N LYS A 198 -30.88 3.09 3.60
CA LYS A 198 -30.81 1.63 3.78
C LYS A 198 -32.00 0.91 3.17
N GLU A 199 -33.20 1.45 3.32
CA GLU A 199 -34.42 0.92 2.70
C GLU A 199 -34.35 0.98 1.17
N ALA A 200 -33.84 2.08 0.60
CA ALA A 200 -33.68 2.22 -0.85
C ALA A 200 -32.65 1.25 -1.46
N THR A 201 -31.62 0.89 -0.72
CA THR A 201 -30.65 -0.13 -1.18
C THR A 201 -31.18 -1.56 -1.06
N HIS A 202 -32.11 -1.84 -0.14
CA HIS A 202 -32.78 -3.13 -0.03
C HIS A 202 -33.91 -3.33 -1.06
N ASP A 203 -34.64 -2.25 -1.41
CA ASP A 203 -35.71 -2.32 -2.43
C ASP A 203 -35.20 -2.60 -3.86
N ASP A 204 -33.95 -2.28 -4.15
CA ASP A 204 -33.32 -2.61 -5.44
C ASP A 204 -32.87 -4.08 -5.51
N GLU A 205 -32.52 -4.70 -4.40
CA GLU A 205 -32.22 -6.15 -4.36
C GLU A 205 -33.46 -7.01 -4.56
N ASP A 206 -34.63 -6.62 -3.99
CA ASP A 206 -35.89 -7.35 -4.16
C ASP A 206 -36.49 -7.21 -5.57
N LYS A 207 -36.17 -6.18 -6.32
CA LYS A 207 -36.64 -5.99 -7.72
C LYS A 207 -35.82 -6.77 -8.75
N ALA A 208 -34.61 -7.18 -8.41
CA ALA A 208 -33.77 -7.98 -9.29
C ALA A 208 -34.16 -9.49 -9.33
N THR A 209 -35.07 -9.91 -8.45
CA THR A 209 -35.49 -11.35 -8.35
C THR A 209 -36.84 -11.69 -8.97
N VAL A 210 -37.51 -10.74 -9.64
CA VAL A 210 -38.76 -11.07 -10.38
C VAL A 210 -38.46 -11.32 -11.84
N ASP A 211 -38.25 -12.59 -12.14
CA ASP A 211 -38.14 -13.17 -13.48
C ASP A 211 -39.53 -13.11 -14.19
N PRO A 212 -39.67 -12.54 -15.39
CA PRO A 212 -40.90 -12.60 -16.14
C PRO A 212 -40.91 -13.87 -17.02
N THR A 213 -41.30 -14.98 -16.43
CA THR A 213 -41.74 -16.13 -17.24
C THR A 213 -43.21 -16.36 -16.97
N THR A 214 -44.05 -15.81 -17.82
CA THR A 214 -45.33 -16.44 -18.30
C THR A 214 -45.99 -15.52 -19.31
N GLU A 215 -45.89 -15.85 -20.57
CA GLU A 215 -46.88 -16.15 -21.62
C GLU A 215 -46.22 -16.15 -22.97
#